data_4ab1e913536c4b6a550b59b1ec62bf24
#
_entry.id   4ab1e913536c4b6a550b59b1ec62bf24
#
_cell.length_a   1.000
_cell.length_b   1.000
_cell.length_c   1.000
_cell.angle_alpha   90.00
_cell.angle_beta   90.00
_cell.angle_gamma   90.00
#
_symmetry.space_group_name_H-M   'P 1'
#
loop_
_entity.id
_entity.type
_entity.pdbx_description
1 polymer ?
#
loop_
_entity_poly.entity_id
_entity_poly.type
_entity_poly.pdbx_seq_one_letter_code
_entity_poly.pdbx_strand_id
1 'polypeptide(L)'
;MQNRPDHPTLLDAVASFLMADVSPKLEADKALQFRVLIAANLATVVAGELRTRDARFTGEATRLAALLGAASPPKTDDALEAMNRELAAALRKGQLSPELQAQTLEHLLATARETLEVTNPRFELSEEI
;
A
#
# COMPACT_ATOMS: atom_id res chain seq x y z
N MET A 1 -9.89 16.33 21.27
CA MET A 1 -9.30 16.33 21.32
C MET A 1 -8.07 16.03 21.09
N GLN A 2 -7.46 15.53 20.40
CA GLN A 2 -6.31 15.16 20.25
C GLN A 2 -5.53 15.95 19.49
N ASN A 3 -4.85 16.77 19.90
CA ASN A 3 -4.03 17.68 19.24
C ASN A 3 -2.67 17.28 19.09
N ARG A 4 -2.26 16.19 19.58
CA ARG A 4 -0.90 15.78 19.51
C ARG A 4 -0.62 15.19 18.17
N PRO A 5 0.66 15.07 17.72
CA PRO A 5 0.99 14.42 16.46
C PRO A 5 0.42 13.01 16.42
N ASP A 6 -0.11 12.61 15.27
CA ASP A 6 -0.58 11.25 15.08
C ASP A 6 0.59 10.29 14.83
N HIS A 7 0.30 9.00 14.77
CA HIS A 7 1.35 7.99 14.63
C HIS A 7 2.19 8.15 13.36
N PRO A 8 1.58 8.40 12.19
CA PRO A 8 2.40 8.63 10.99
C PRO A 8 3.34 9.82 11.14
N THR A 9 2.87 10.90 11.75
CA THR A 9 3.70 12.08 11.97
C THR A 9 4.86 11.80 12.91
N LEU A 10 4.63 10.98 13.94
CA LEU A 10 5.70 10.57 14.86
C LEU A 10 6.74 9.72 14.13
N LEU A 11 6.30 8.83 13.25
CA LEU A 11 7.22 8.00 12.48
C LEU A 11 8.04 8.83 11.50
N ASP A 12 7.42 9.85 10.89
CA ASP A 12 8.16 10.77 10.02
C ASP A 12 9.21 11.54 10.81
N ALA A 13 8.91 11.93 12.04
CA ALA A 13 9.88 12.61 12.90
C ALA A 13 11.07 11.70 13.21
N VAL A 14 10.81 10.41 13.47
CA VAL A 14 11.89 9.44 13.69
C VAL A 14 12.76 9.32 12.44
N ALA A 15 12.13 9.18 11.26
CA ALA A 15 12.86 9.08 10.00
C ALA A 15 13.73 10.32 9.76
N SER A 16 13.18 11.52 9.98
CA SER A 16 13.90 12.78 9.80
C SER A 16 15.09 12.86 10.73
N PHE A 17 14.93 12.49 12.00
CA PHE A 17 16.01 12.47 12.95
C PHE A 17 17.14 11.55 12.49
N LEU A 18 16.80 10.34 12.09
CA LEU A 18 17.79 9.37 11.63
C LEU A 18 18.55 9.85 10.39
N MET A 19 17.85 10.48 9.47
CA MET A 19 18.47 10.94 8.23
C MET A 19 19.26 12.23 8.39
N ALA A 20 18.74 13.18 9.16
CA ALA A 20 19.35 14.50 9.26
C ALA A 20 20.38 14.62 10.38
N ASP A 21 20.11 13.95 11.52
CA ASP A 21 20.96 14.13 12.70
C ASP A 21 21.90 12.96 12.97
N VAL A 22 21.52 11.74 12.62
CA VAL A 22 22.30 10.55 12.93
C VAL A 22 23.18 10.12 11.75
N SER A 23 22.59 9.94 10.58
CA SER A 23 23.30 9.43 9.42
C SER A 23 24.57 10.23 9.07
N PRO A 24 24.54 11.58 9.05
CA PRO A 24 25.74 12.33 8.71
C PRO A 24 26.91 12.14 9.68
N LYS A 25 26.63 11.70 10.91
CA LYS A 25 27.67 11.49 11.91
C LYS A 25 28.30 10.10 11.84
N LEU A 26 27.81 9.27 10.91
CA LEU A 26 28.28 7.89 10.77
C LEU A 26 29.17 7.70 9.54
N GLU A 27 29.80 8.76 9.06
CA GLU A 27 30.66 8.67 7.88
C GLU A 27 31.78 7.67 8.04
N ALA A 28 32.28 7.48 9.25
CA ALA A 28 33.35 6.54 9.50
C ALA A 28 32.89 5.08 9.63
N ASP A 29 31.59 4.85 9.68
CA ASP A 29 31.04 3.49 9.77
C ASP A 29 29.92 3.34 8.74
N LYS A 30 30.33 3.04 7.52
CA LYS A 30 29.38 2.97 6.40
C LYS A 30 28.34 1.89 6.56
N ALA A 31 28.69 0.77 7.19
CA ALA A 31 27.74 -0.31 7.41
C ALA A 31 26.62 0.14 8.33
N LEU A 32 26.97 0.83 9.42
CA LEU A 32 25.96 1.35 10.35
C LEU A 32 25.15 2.47 9.70
N GLN A 33 25.82 3.35 8.95
CA GLN A 33 25.13 4.42 8.23
C GLN A 33 24.07 3.87 7.30
N PHE A 34 24.40 2.80 6.56
CA PHE A 34 23.44 2.15 5.66
C PHE A 34 22.25 1.59 6.43
N ARG A 35 22.49 0.95 7.56
CA ARG A 35 21.41 0.38 8.39
C ARG A 35 20.50 1.47 8.95
N VAL A 36 21.05 2.62 9.29
CA VAL A 36 20.26 3.76 9.75
C VAL A 36 19.36 4.27 8.64
N LEU A 37 19.87 4.33 7.40
CA LEU A 37 19.07 4.75 6.26
C LEU A 37 17.93 3.77 5.97
N ILE A 38 18.19 2.47 6.12
CA ILE A 38 17.15 1.45 5.99
C ILE A 38 16.06 1.67 7.05
N ALA A 39 16.47 1.88 8.31
CA ALA A 39 15.52 2.11 9.40
C ALA A 39 14.65 3.35 9.14
N ALA A 40 15.26 4.42 8.66
CA ALA A 40 14.54 5.65 8.31
C ALA A 40 13.53 5.38 7.20
N ASN A 41 13.95 4.62 6.18
CA ASN A 41 13.05 4.28 5.08
C ASN A 41 11.86 3.44 5.55
N LEU A 42 12.11 2.47 6.44
CA LEU A 42 11.03 1.65 6.99
C LEU A 42 10.02 2.50 7.76
N ALA A 43 10.51 3.45 8.57
CA ALA A 43 9.61 4.35 9.29
C ALA A 43 8.75 5.18 8.34
N THR A 44 9.34 5.67 7.26
CA THR A 44 8.64 6.45 6.24
C THR A 44 7.56 5.60 5.54
N VAL A 45 7.89 4.35 5.20
CA VAL A 45 6.95 3.44 4.55
C VAL A 45 5.76 3.14 5.46
N VAL A 46 6.02 2.85 6.74
CA VAL A 46 4.95 2.57 7.69
C VAL A 46 4.06 3.80 7.89
N ALA A 47 4.65 4.99 7.96
CA ALA A 47 3.87 6.23 8.05
C ALA A 47 2.93 6.38 6.85
N GLY A 48 3.44 6.15 5.64
CA GLY A 48 2.63 6.22 4.42
C GLY A 48 1.53 5.18 4.41
N GLU A 49 1.83 3.97 4.85
CA GLU A 49 0.83 2.91 4.96
C GLU A 49 -0.29 3.29 5.92
N LEU A 50 0.05 3.82 7.08
CA LEU A 50 -0.95 4.24 8.06
C LEU A 50 -1.83 5.38 7.55
N ARG A 51 -1.24 6.32 6.81
CA ARG A 51 -2.00 7.45 6.26
C ARG A 51 -3.01 7.05 5.20
N THR A 52 -2.70 6.02 4.42
CA THR A 52 -3.51 5.67 3.25
C THR A 52 -4.31 4.41 3.43
N ARG A 53 -4.15 3.73 4.55
CA ARG A 53 -4.72 2.40 4.78
C ARG A 53 -6.23 2.35 4.54
N ASP A 54 -6.97 3.26 5.16
CA ASP A 54 -8.42 3.23 5.07
C ASP A 54 -8.92 3.55 3.66
N ALA A 55 -8.29 4.54 3.01
CA ALA A 55 -8.66 4.90 1.65
C ALA A 55 -8.36 3.76 0.67
N ARG A 56 -7.21 3.10 0.83
CA ARG A 56 -6.84 1.97 -0.02
C ARG A 56 -7.78 0.80 0.18
N PHE A 57 -8.11 0.50 1.45
CA PHE A 57 -9.05 -0.56 1.75
C PHE A 57 -10.41 -0.28 1.11
N THR A 58 -10.94 0.93 1.30
CA THR A 58 -12.23 1.31 0.75
C THR A 58 -12.24 1.23 -0.78
N GLY A 59 -11.18 1.71 -1.42
CA GLY A 59 -11.07 1.66 -2.89
C GLY A 59 -11.06 0.23 -3.41
N GLU A 60 -10.24 -0.62 -2.82
CA GLU A 60 -10.15 -2.02 -3.22
C GLU A 60 -11.47 -2.74 -2.97
N ALA A 61 -12.06 -2.55 -1.79
CA ALA A 61 -13.31 -3.19 -1.42
C ALA A 61 -14.46 -2.81 -2.37
N THR A 62 -14.53 -1.53 -2.73
CA THR A 62 -15.58 -1.04 -3.63
C THR A 62 -15.42 -1.63 -5.03
N ARG A 63 -14.20 -1.64 -5.57
CA ARG A 63 -13.94 -2.21 -6.88
C ARG A 63 -14.23 -3.70 -6.93
N LEU A 64 -13.81 -4.42 -5.89
CA LEU A 64 -13.99 -5.87 -5.81
C LEU A 64 -15.46 -6.25 -5.70
N ALA A 65 -16.23 -5.52 -4.89
CA ALA A 65 -17.66 -5.74 -4.79
C ALA A 65 -18.37 -5.55 -6.14
N ALA A 66 -17.98 -4.52 -6.88
CA ALA A 66 -18.55 -4.27 -8.20
C ALA A 66 -18.23 -5.41 -9.17
N LEU A 67 -16.99 -5.92 -9.14
CA LEU A 67 -16.59 -7.03 -10.02
C LEU A 67 -17.34 -8.31 -9.72
N LEU A 68 -17.60 -8.60 -8.45
CA LEU A 68 -18.27 -9.83 -8.05
C LEU A 68 -19.78 -9.68 -7.96
N GLY A 69 -20.32 -8.50 -8.24
CA GLY A 69 -21.76 -8.27 -8.17
C GLY A 69 -22.30 -8.34 -6.74
N ALA A 70 -21.48 -8.02 -5.76
CA ALA A 70 -21.89 -8.07 -4.36
C ALA A 70 -22.79 -6.88 -4.03
N ALA A 71 -23.74 -7.11 -3.11
CA ALA A 71 -24.69 -6.06 -2.72
C ALA A 71 -24.05 -4.91 -1.97
N SER A 72 -22.94 -5.18 -1.26
CA SER A 72 -22.21 -4.13 -0.53
C SER A 72 -20.74 -4.51 -0.45
N PRO A 73 -19.85 -3.51 -0.30
CA PRO A 73 -18.42 -3.80 -0.15
C PRO A 73 -18.11 -4.52 1.15
N PRO A 74 -17.04 -5.33 1.18
CA PRO A 74 -16.59 -5.95 2.43
C PRO A 74 -16.13 -4.88 3.42
N LYS A 75 -16.31 -5.14 4.70
CA LYS A 75 -15.99 -4.15 5.74
C LYS A 75 -14.81 -4.56 6.61
N THR A 76 -14.33 -5.76 6.47
CA THR A 76 -13.22 -6.27 7.28
C THR A 76 -12.15 -6.85 6.37
N ASP A 77 -10.93 -6.95 6.88
CA ASP A 77 -9.82 -7.57 6.15
C ASP A 77 -10.14 -9.02 5.79
N ASP A 78 -10.77 -9.77 6.70
CA ASP A 78 -11.12 -11.16 6.43
C ASP A 78 -12.16 -11.29 5.33
N ALA A 79 -13.14 -10.39 5.32
CA ALA A 79 -14.17 -10.39 4.28
C ALA A 79 -13.56 -10.00 2.92
N LEU A 80 -12.64 -9.03 2.91
CA LEU A 80 -11.94 -8.62 1.69
C LEU A 80 -11.10 -9.78 1.14
N GLU A 81 -10.39 -10.46 2.01
CA GLU A 81 -9.57 -11.60 1.62
C GLU A 81 -10.42 -12.74 1.03
N ALA A 82 -11.59 -13.01 1.64
CA ALA A 82 -12.50 -14.02 1.12
C ALA A 82 -13.00 -13.66 -0.28
N MET A 83 -13.32 -12.40 -0.53
CA MET A 83 -13.74 -11.95 -1.86
C MET A 83 -12.60 -12.00 -2.87
N ASN A 84 -11.38 -11.72 -2.44
CA ASN A 84 -10.22 -11.88 -3.34
C ASN A 84 -10.02 -13.34 -3.73
N ARG A 85 -10.23 -14.27 -2.81
CA ARG A 85 -10.17 -15.70 -3.13
C ARG A 85 -11.26 -16.10 -4.11
N GLU A 86 -12.45 -15.53 -3.96
CA GLU A 86 -13.56 -15.77 -4.87
C GLU A 86 -13.22 -15.28 -6.28
N LEU A 87 -12.66 -14.08 -6.40
CA LEU A 87 -12.23 -13.55 -7.70
C LEU A 87 -11.15 -14.44 -8.33
N ALA A 88 -10.17 -14.84 -7.55
CA ALA A 88 -9.10 -15.72 -8.03
C ALA A 88 -9.65 -17.05 -8.53
N ALA A 89 -10.63 -17.62 -7.83
CA ALA A 89 -11.27 -18.85 -8.24
C ALA A 89 -12.02 -18.67 -9.57
N ALA A 90 -12.74 -17.57 -9.72
CA ALA A 90 -13.46 -17.27 -10.95
C ALA A 90 -12.52 -17.12 -12.15
N LEU A 91 -11.37 -16.47 -11.93
CA LEU A 91 -10.34 -16.34 -12.96
C LEU A 91 -9.78 -17.69 -13.37
N ARG A 92 -9.46 -18.54 -12.40
CA ARG A 92 -8.89 -19.86 -12.69
C ARG A 92 -9.87 -20.77 -13.45
N LYS A 93 -11.17 -20.62 -13.18
CA LYS A 93 -12.19 -21.44 -13.82
C LYS A 93 -12.64 -20.87 -15.17
N GLY A 94 -12.12 -19.70 -15.55
CA GLY A 94 -12.51 -19.08 -16.81
C GLY A 94 -13.96 -18.64 -16.85
N GLN A 95 -14.54 -18.31 -15.70
CA GLN A 95 -15.95 -17.95 -15.60
C GLN A 95 -16.27 -16.49 -15.88
N LEU A 96 -15.24 -15.67 -16.05
CA LEU A 96 -15.44 -14.24 -16.29
C LEU A 96 -15.60 -13.95 -17.77
N SER A 97 -16.54 -13.07 -18.10
CA SER A 97 -16.70 -12.57 -19.46
C SER A 97 -15.47 -11.75 -19.86
N PRO A 98 -15.23 -11.51 -21.15
CA PRO A 98 -14.12 -10.65 -21.59
C PRO A 98 -14.16 -9.26 -20.95
N GLU A 99 -15.37 -8.70 -20.78
CA GLU A 99 -15.52 -7.39 -20.15
C GLU A 99 -15.11 -7.41 -18.70
N LEU A 100 -15.51 -8.45 -17.95
CA LEU A 100 -15.12 -8.59 -16.56
C LEU A 100 -13.64 -8.89 -16.41
N GLN A 101 -13.05 -9.62 -17.37
CA GLN A 101 -11.60 -9.83 -17.35
C GLN A 101 -10.85 -8.52 -17.50
N ALA A 102 -11.30 -7.64 -18.38
CA ALA A 102 -10.68 -6.33 -18.57
C ALA A 102 -10.81 -5.46 -17.32
N GLN A 103 -11.98 -5.45 -16.70
CA GLN A 103 -12.22 -4.71 -15.46
C GLN A 103 -11.41 -5.27 -14.31
N THR A 104 -11.24 -6.59 -14.26
CA THR A 104 -10.40 -7.24 -13.25
C THR A 104 -8.96 -6.80 -13.40
N LEU A 105 -8.45 -6.74 -14.63
CA LEU A 105 -7.09 -6.27 -14.87
C LEU A 105 -6.92 -4.82 -14.38
N GLU A 106 -7.87 -3.95 -14.67
CA GLU A 106 -7.82 -2.57 -14.19
C GLU A 106 -7.81 -2.50 -12.66
N HIS A 107 -8.62 -3.33 -12.01
CA HIS A 107 -8.66 -3.41 -10.56
C HIS A 107 -7.30 -3.86 -9.99
N LEU A 108 -6.71 -4.90 -10.56
CA LEU A 108 -5.43 -5.40 -10.10
C LEU A 108 -4.32 -4.36 -10.29
N LEU A 109 -4.35 -3.63 -11.41
CA LEU A 109 -3.38 -2.57 -11.65
C LEU A 109 -3.55 -1.41 -10.66
N ALA A 110 -4.80 -1.04 -10.35
CA ALA A 110 -5.07 0.02 -9.38
C ALA A 110 -4.54 -0.38 -8.00
N THR A 111 -4.80 -1.62 -7.57
CA THR A 111 -4.33 -2.12 -6.27
C THR A 111 -2.80 -2.15 -6.23
N ALA A 112 -2.16 -2.60 -7.32
CA ALA A 112 -0.70 -2.64 -7.38
C ALA A 112 -0.10 -1.24 -7.31
N ARG A 113 -0.68 -0.27 -8.00
CA ARG A 113 -0.21 1.13 -7.97
C ARG A 113 -0.32 1.71 -6.56
N GLU A 114 -1.46 1.49 -5.91
CA GLU A 114 -1.67 1.97 -4.55
C GLU A 114 -0.64 1.38 -3.59
N THR A 115 -0.32 0.10 -3.75
CA THR A 115 0.70 -0.54 -2.94
C THR A 115 2.08 0.04 -3.21
N LEU A 116 2.44 0.25 -4.48
CA LEU A 116 3.74 0.80 -4.85
C LEU A 116 3.92 2.24 -4.37
N GLU A 117 2.88 3.03 -4.35
CA GLU A 117 2.94 4.40 -3.83
C GLU A 117 3.38 4.44 -2.37
N VAL A 118 3.05 3.40 -1.61
CA VAL A 118 3.41 3.31 -0.21
C VAL A 118 4.77 2.64 -0.01
N THR A 119 4.98 1.49 -0.66
CA THR A 119 6.17 0.67 -0.42
C THR A 119 7.39 1.13 -1.20
N ASN A 120 7.17 1.76 -2.36
CA ASN A 120 8.27 2.28 -3.17
C ASN A 120 7.83 3.58 -3.85
N PRO A 121 7.72 4.67 -3.09
CA PRO A 121 7.19 5.93 -3.64
C PRO A 121 8.06 6.53 -4.75
N ARG A 122 9.29 6.05 -4.91
CA ARG A 122 10.16 6.53 -5.99
C ARG A 122 10.00 5.75 -7.28
N PHE A 123 9.18 4.69 -7.25
CA PHE A 123 8.95 3.90 -8.45
C PHE A 123 8.05 4.68 -9.40
N GLU A 124 8.52 4.88 -10.62
CA GLU A 124 7.73 5.57 -11.62
C GLU A 124 6.98 4.55 -12.45
N LEU A 125 5.67 4.74 -12.57
CA LEU A 125 4.85 3.86 -13.36
C LEU A 125 4.76 4.43 -14.77
N SER A 126 5.23 3.65 -15.74
CA SER A 126 5.13 4.03 -17.13
C SER A 126 3.67 3.94 -17.59
N GLU A 127 3.27 4.84 -18.49
CA GLU A 127 1.94 4.80 -19.07
C GLU A 127 1.77 3.58 -19.97
N GLU A 128 2.87 2.94 -20.32
CA GLU A 128 2.83 1.75 -21.17
C GLU A 128 2.51 0.46 -20.41
N ILE A 129 2.47 0.53 -19.11
CA ILE A 129 2.19 -0.65 -18.31
C ILE A 129 0.69 -1.03 -18.35
#